data_d695ef3de1bffc9985b2f0f77157e900
#
_entry.id   d695ef3de1bffc9985b2f0f77157e900
#
_cell.length_a   1.000
_cell.length_b   1.000
_cell.length_c   1.000
_cell.angle_alpha   90.00
_cell.angle_beta   90.00
_cell.angle_gamma   90.00
#
_symmetry.space_group_name_H-M   'P 1'
#
loop_
_entity.id
_entity.type
_entity.pdbx_description
1 polymer ?
#
loop_
_entity_poly.entity_id
_entity_poly.type
_entity_poly.pdbx_seq_one_letter_code
_entity_poly.pdbx_strand_id
1 'polypeptide(L)'
;MKLQKRKIDIIIAIDPDVEKNGVAYLNCENKNLEISTLSFPELLDYLRYVQRCAETTQKHLVVVVEAGYMNKGNWHLNPKDTKAAAAAKGNHAGRNHETARKIVEMCKHWQMEVKEVKPLEKCWKGKDRKITHEELAKFTGVMGRTNQEGRDAALLAWVYAGFSIRL
;
A
#
# COMPACT_ATOMS: atom_id res chain seq x y z
N MET A 1 9.67 6.62 31.85
CA MET A 1 10.34 5.60 30.99
C MET A 1 9.92 5.86 29.55
N LYS A 2 10.81 6.36 28.69
CA LYS A 2 10.52 6.47 27.25
C LYS A 2 10.52 5.04 26.69
N LEU A 3 9.36 4.53 26.30
CA LEU A 3 9.27 3.30 25.53
C LEU A 3 10.12 3.51 24.27
N GLN A 4 11.25 2.83 24.17
CA GLN A 4 12.03 2.82 22.94
C GLN A 4 11.13 2.24 21.85
N LYS A 5 10.81 3.06 20.84
CA LYS A 5 10.02 2.62 19.69
C LYS A 5 10.80 1.49 19.01
N ARG A 6 10.26 0.28 19.04
CA ARG A 6 10.92 -0.89 18.42
C ARG A 6 11.16 -0.60 16.95
N LYS A 7 12.39 -0.82 16.49
CA LYS A 7 12.76 -0.67 15.08
C LYS A 7 11.90 -1.62 14.23
N ILE A 8 11.38 -1.12 13.12
CA ILE A 8 10.65 -1.94 12.15
C ILE A 8 11.67 -2.65 11.26
N ASP A 9 11.53 -3.97 11.12
CA ASP A 9 12.39 -4.78 10.27
C ASP A 9 11.78 -5.01 8.88
N ILE A 10 10.46 -5.23 8.84
CA ILE A 10 9.71 -5.55 7.62
C ILE A 10 8.47 -4.67 7.54
N ILE A 11 8.24 -4.07 6.37
CA ILE A 11 7.00 -3.39 6.03
C ILE A 11 6.34 -4.14 4.88
N ILE A 12 5.05 -4.47 5.04
CA ILE A 12 4.18 -4.81 3.92
C ILE A 12 3.24 -3.64 3.72
N ALA A 13 3.37 -2.97 2.57
CA ALA A 13 2.45 -1.92 2.16
C ALA A 13 1.44 -2.44 1.15
N ILE A 14 0.20 -2.02 1.28
CA ILE A 14 -0.91 -2.47 0.46
C ILE A 14 -1.65 -1.26 -0.11
N ASP A 15 -1.80 -1.25 -1.43
CA ASP A 15 -2.72 -0.39 -2.17
C ASP A 15 -3.97 -1.22 -2.50
N PRO A 16 -5.06 -1.04 -1.72
CA PRO A 16 -6.23 -1.91 -1.83
C PRO A 16 -7.01 -1.65 -3.11
N ASP A 17 -7.40 -2.71 -3.77
CA ASP A 17 -8.32 -2.69 -4.90
C ASP A 17 -9.22 -3.93 -4.86
N VAL A 18 -10.44 -3.80 -5.36
CA VAL A 18 -11.44 -4.87 -5.31
C VAL A 18 -11.06 -6.10 -6.12
N GLU A 19 -10.28 -5.92 -7.19
CA GLU A 19 -9.87 -7.03 -8.04
C GLU A 19 -8.48 -7.53 -7.69
N LYS A 20 -7.49 -6.64 -7.68
CA LYS A 20 -6.09 -6.98 -7.38
C LYS A 20 -5.42 -5.88 -6.58
N ASN A 21 -5.00 -6.24 -5.40
CA ASN A 21 -4.28 -5.34 -4.50
C ASN A 21 -2.81 -5.23 -4.90
N GLY A 22 -2.29 -4.01 -4.95
CA GLY A 22 -0.85 -3.78 -5.02
C GLY A 22 -0.22 -4.10 -3.66
N VAL A 23 0.88 -4.85 -3.67
CA VAL A 23 1.57 -5.29 -2.46
C VAL A 23 3.06 -5.07 -2.61
N ALA A 24 3.67 -4.44 -1.61
CA ALA A 24 5.11 -4.26 -1.54
C ALA A 24 5.65 -4.82 -0.22
N TYR A 25 6.61 -5.71 -0.32
CA TYR A 25 7.42 -6.18 0.80
C TYR A 25 8.72 -5.38 0.83
N LEU A 26 9.01 -4.73 1.93
CA LEU A 26 10.23 -3.96 2.12
C LEU A 26 10.99 -4.49 3.35
N ASN A 27 12.20 -4.97 3.11
CA ASN A 27 13.16 -5.22 4.17
C ASN A 27 13.86 -3.91 4.54
N CYS A 28 13.62 -3.41 5.75
CA CYS A 28 14.12 -2.11 6.17
C CYS A 28 15.63 -2.09 6.47
N GLU A 29 16.26 -3.24 6.64
CA GLU A 29 17.70 -3.33 6.91
C GLU A 29 18.53 -3.13 5.64
N ASN A 30 18.23 -3.88 4.59
CA ASN A 30 18.96 -3.87 3.33
C ASN A 30 18.24 -3.11 2.20
N LYS A 31 17.04 -2.58 2.45
CA LYS A 31 16.18 -1.88 1.49
C LYS A 31 15.74 -2.74 0.29
N ASN A 32 15.79 -4.07 0.43
CA ASN A 32 15.27 -4.96 -0.59
C ASN A 32 13.76 -4.81 -0.69
N LEU A 33 13.27 -4.56 -1.90
CA LEU A 33 11.88 -4.29 -2.22
C LEU A 33 11.36 -5.32 -3.21
N GLU A 34 10.31 -6.01 -2.83
CA GLU A 34 9.58 -6.95 -3.69
C GLU A 34 8.17 -6.44 -3.93
N ILE A 35 7.73 -6.46 -5.19
CA ILE A 35 6.44 -5.94 -5.62
C ILE A 35 5.61 -7.06 -6.20
N SER A 36 4.36 -7.15 -5.81
CA SER A 36 3.40 -8.11 -6.34
C SER A 36 2.01 -7.51 -6.46
N THR A 37 1.14 -8.20 -7.16
CA THR A 37 -0.26 -7.84 -7.29
C THR A 37 -1.08 -9.08 -6.98
N LEU A 38 -1.90 -9.03 -5.94
CA LEU A 38 -2.58 -10.19 -5.37
C LEU A 38 -4.09 -9.97 -5.30
N SER A 39 -4.87 -10.99 -5.65
CA SER A 39 -6.28 -11.02 -5.32
C SER A 39 -6.49 -11.00 -3.80
N PHE A 40 -7.71 -10.73 -3.33
CA PHE A 40 -7.98 -10.69 -1.89
C PHE A 40 -7.64 -12.02 -1.18
N PRO A 41 -8.04 -13.21 -1.69
CA PRO A 41 -7.63 -14.47 -1.05
C PRO A 41 -6.12 -14.70 -1.05
N GLU A 42 -5.45 -14.43 -2.18
CA GLU A 42 -3.99 -14.55 -2.28
C GLU A 42 -3.27 -13.62 -1.29
N LEU A 43 -3.78 -12.40 -1.13
CA LEU A 43 -3.25 -11.44 -0.15
C LEU A 43 -3.37 -11.97 1.28
N LEU A 44 -4.51 -12.54 1.65
CA LEU A 44 -4.71 -13.12 2.97
C LEU A 44 -3.72 -14.27 3.25
N ASP A 45 -3.54 -15.17 2.30
CA ASP A 45 -2.57 -16.26 2.40
C ASP A 45 -1.14 -15.72 2.52
N TYR A 46 -0.80 -14.73 1.72
CA TYR A 46 0.51 -14.08 1.75
C TYR A 46 0.80 -13.40 3.08
N LEU A 47 -0.15 -12.64 3.63
CA LEU A 47 0.00 -11.98 4.93
C LEU A 47 0.25 -12.99 6.06
N ARG A 48 -0.49 -14.10 6.05
CA ARG A 48 -0.30 -15.18 7.03
C ARG A 48 1.07 -15.84 6.88
N TYR A 49 1.50 -16.07 5.66
CA TYR A 49 2.84 -16.62 5.40
C TYR A 49 3.94 -15.71 5.93
N VAL A 50 3.90 -14.40 5.59
CA VAL A 50 4.92 -13.45 6.04
C VAL A 50 4.87 -13.27 7.57
N GLN A 51 3.68 -13.27 8.17
CA GLN A 51 3.53 -13.21 9.62
C GLN A 51 4.28 -14.38 10.29
N ARG A 52 4.08 -15.60 9.82
CA ARG A 52 4.77 -16.78 10.37
C ARG A 52 6.29 -16.70 10.19
N CYS A 53 6.75 -16.24 9.04
CA CYS A 53 8.18 -16.04 8.80
C CYS A 53 8.77 -14.98 9.74
N ALA A 54 8.07 -13.87 9.94
CA ALA A 54 8.51 -12.81 10.85
C ALA A 54 8.57 -13.30 12.31
N GLU A 55 7.57 -14.05 12.77
CA GLU A 55 7.53 -14.65 14.10
C GLU A 55 8.70 -15.61 14.30
N THR A 56 8.93 -16.52 13.36
CA THR A 56 10.02 -17.51 13.41
C THR A 56 11.40 -16.84 13.45
N THR A 57 11.57 -15.76 12.70
CA THR A 57 12.84 -15.00 12.63
C THR A 57 12.93 -13.86 13.66
N GLN A 58 11.92 -13.71 14.50
CA GLN A 58 11.81 -12.65 15.52
C GLN A 58 11.95 -11.23 14.94
N LYS A 59 11.41 -11.01 13.74
CA LYS A 59 11.41 -9.73 13.06
C LYS A 59 10.15 -8.94 13.38
N HIS A 60 10.29 -7.62 13.52
CA HIS A 60 9.17 -6.72 13.72
C HIS A 60 8.53 -6.37 12.36
N LEU A 61 7.35 -6.92 12.14
CA LEU A 61 6.53 -6.72 10.94
C LEU A 61 5.46 -5.67 11.19
N VAL A 62 5.33 -4.73 10.27
CA VAL A 62 4.22 -3.77 10.23
C VAL A 62 3.53 -3.85 8.87
N VAL A 63 2.21 -3.96 8.86
CA VAL A 63 1.39 -3.87 7.67
C VAL A 63 0.86 -2.43 7.55
N VAL A 64 1.05 -1.82 6.39
CA VAL A 64 0.61 -0.45 6.10
C VAL A 64 -0.41 -0.51 4.98
N VAL A 65 -1.63 -0.06 5.25
CA VAL A 65 -2.74 -0.10 4.29
C VAL A 65 -3.11 1.32 3.89
N GLU A 66 -3.11 1.60 2.59
CA GLU A 66 -3.63 2.86 2.07
C GLU A 66 -5.15 2.90 2.31
N ALA A 67 -5.58 3.88 3.08
CA ALA A 67 -6.96 4.04 3.50
C ALA A 67 -7.59 5.27 2.83
N GLY A 68 -8.12 5.07 1.63
CA GLY A 68 -8.75 6.13 0.85
C GLY A 68 -9.89 6.82 1.58
N TYR A 69 -10.60 6.12 2.46
CA TYR A 69 -11.68 6.69 3.29
C TYR A 69 -11.20 7.71 4.34
N MET A 70 -9.90 7.84 4.57
CA MET A 70 -9.34 8.88 5.46
C MET A 70 -9.29 10.25 4.79
N ASN A 71 -9.41 10.33 3.47
CA ASN A 71 -9.55 11.58 2.76
C ASN A 71 -10.98 12.08 2.88
N LYS A 72 -11.13 13.31 3.36
CA LYS A 72 -12.41 14.02 3.36
C LYS A 72 -12.52 14.79 2.05
N GLY A 73 -13.57 14.55 1.28
CA GLY A 73 -13.86 15.32 0.07
C GLY A 73 -14.45 14.51 -1.08
N ASN A 74 -14.88 15.23 -2.09
CA ASN A 74 -15.48 14.66 -3.29
C ASN A 74 -14.42 13.96 -4.14
N TRP A 75 -14.50 12.68 -4.19
CA TRP A 75 -13.65 11.77 -4.92
C TRP A 75 -13.69 12.07 -6.41
N HIS A 76 -12.70 12.81 -6.90
CA HIS A 76 -12.49 13.00 -8.34
C HIS A 76 -13.76 13.27 -9.17
N LEU A 77 -14.81 13.78 -8.55
CA LEU A 77 -16.01 14.21 -9.26
C LEU A 77 -15.66 15.43 -10.10
N ASN A 78 -15.71 15.26 -11.42
CA ASN A 78 -15.61 16.36 -12.34
C ASN A 78 -17.00 17.00 -12.43
N PRO A 79 -17.14 18.35 -12.37
CA PRO A 79 -18.42 19.03 -12.61
C PRO A 79 -19.09 18.67 -13.93
N LYS A 80 -18.31 18.15 -14.89
CA LYS A 80 -18.80 17.67 -16.19
C LYS A 80 -19.26 16.22 -16.20
N ASP A 81 -19.09 15.48 -15.08
CA ASP A 81 -19.52 14.10 -15.01
C ASP A 81 -21.04 14.00 -15.08
N THR A 82 -21.54 13.01 -15.82
CA THR A 82 -22.95 12.63 -15.76
C THR A 82 -23.28 12.01 -14.40
N LYS A 83 -24.58 12.02 -14.04
CA LYS A 83 -25.02 11.33 -12.80
C LYS A 83 -24.61 9.85 -12.76
N ALA A 84 -24.69 9.15 -13.92
CA ALA A 84 -24.28 7.77 -14.03
C ALA A 84 -22.75 7.61 -13.84
N ALA A 85 -21.94 8.49 -14.43
CA ALA A 85 -20.49 8.45 -14.26
C ALA A 85 -20.07 8.77 -12.80
N ALA A 86 -20.72 9.75 -12.17
CA ALA A 86 -20.48 10.08 -10.78
C ALA A 86 -20.86 8.92 -9.84
N ALA A 87 -21.99 8.26 -10.09
CA ALA A 87 -22.43 7.10 -9.33
C ALA A 87 -21.46 5.90 -9.49
N ALA A 88 -20.99 5.63 -10.71
CA ALA A 88 -20.00 4.59 -10.98
C ALA A 88 -18.68 4.84 -10.25
N LYS A 89 -18.17 6.07 -10.28
CA LYS A 89 -16.97 6.47 -9.54
C LYS A 89 -17.14 6.30 -8.03
N GLY A 90 -18.28 6.70 -7.48
CA GLY A 90 -18.60 6.56 -6.06
C GLY A 90 -18.69 5.09 -5.63
N ASN A 91 -19.31 4.26 -6.45
CA ASN A 91 -19.41 2.82 -6.19
C ASN A 91 -18.04 2.15 -6.22
N HIS A 92 -17.20 2.46 -7.20
CA HIS A 92 -15.84 1.91 -7.29
C HIS A 92 -14.99 2.32 -6.09
N ALA A 93 -15.01 3.59 -5.72
CA ALA A 93 -14.33 4.09 -4.53
C ALA A 93 -14.84 3.39 -3.24
N GLY A 94 -16.15 3.23 -3.10
CA GLY A 94 -16.77 2.54 -1.97
C GLY A 94 -16.33 1.08 -1.84
N ARG A 95 -16.23 0.36 -2.95
CA ARG A 95 -15.74 -1.03 -2.98
C ARG A 95 -14.28 -1.13 -2.55
N ASN A 96 -13.42 -0.23 -3.04
CA ASN A 96 -12.01 -0.19 -2.64
C ASN A 96 -11.85 0.18 -1.17
N HIS A 97 -12.67 1.10 -0.65
CA HIS A 97 -12.69 1.44 0.76
C HIS A 97 -13.09 0.25 1.64
N GLU A 98 -14.10 -0.50 1.23
CA GLU A 98 -14.51 -1.69 1.97
C GLU A 98 -13.44 -2.77 1.93
N THR A 99 -12.78 -2.97 0.79
CA THR A 99 -11.64 -3.88 0.67
C THR A 99 -10.53 -3.49 1.65
N ALA A 100 -10.18 -2.21 1.72
CA ALA A 100 -9.19 -1.71 2.68
C ALA A 100 -9.60 -2.01 4.14
N ARG A 101 -10.86 -1.74 4.51
CA ARG A 101 -11.36 -2.02 5.85
C ARG A 101 -11.31 -3.51 6.19
N LYS A 102 -11.65 -4.38 5.25
CA LYS A 102 -11.58 -5.84 5.43
C LYS A 102 -10.14 -6.34 5.59
N ILE A 103 -9.19 -5.79 4.86
CA ILE A 103 -7.77 -6.11 5.04
C ILE A 103 -7.33 -5.74 6.47
N VAL A 104 -7.66 -4.53 6.91
CA VAL A 104 -7.34 -4.07 8.27
C VAL A 104 -8.00 -4.94 9.34
N GLU A 105 -9.27 -5.29 9.16
CA GLU A 105 -10.01 -6.18 10.06
C GLU A 105 -9.33 -7.54 10.18
N MET A 106 -8.92 -8.14 9.07
CA MET A 106 -8.22 -9.42 9.08
C MET A 106 -6.85 -9.33 9.76
N CYS A 107 -6.08 -8.28 9.51
CA CYS A 107 -4.81 -8.06 10.19
C CYS A 107 -4.99 -7.97 11.71
N LYS A 108 -5.99 -7.21 12.16
CA LYS A 108 -6.33 -7.10 13.59
C LYS A 108 -6.78 -8.43 14.19
N HIS A 109 -7.58 -9.19 13.45
CA HIS A 109 -8.02 -10.53 13.86
C HIS A 109 -6.84 -11.47 14.10
N TRP A 110 -5.81 -11.39 13.28
CA TRP A 110 -4.58 -12.16 13.42
C TRP A 110 -3.54 -11.52 14.35
N GLN A 111 -3.90 -10.44 15.03
CA GLN A 111 -3.00 -9.71 15.93
C GLN A 111 -1.73 -9.18 15.24
N MET A 112 -1.82 -8.86 13.97
CA MET A 112 -0.76 -8.18 13.22
C MET A 112 -0.78 -6.68 13.55
N GLU A 113 0.40 -6.07 13.67
CA GLU A 113 0.48 -4.62 13.72
C GLU A 113 0.12 -4.03 12.34
N VAL A 114 -0.99 -3.29 12.27
CA VAL A 114 -1.49 -2.68 11.05
C VAL A 114 -1.69 -1.18 11.25
N LYS A 115 -1.29 -0.41 10.24
CA LYS A 115 -1.45 1.05 10.20
C LYS A 115 -2.27 1.43 8.97
N GLU A 116 -3.31 2.21 9.19
CA GLU A 116 -4.07 2.85 8.14
C GLU A 116 -3.45 4.22 7.85
N VAL A 117 -3.14 4.49 6.60
CA VAL A 117 -2.50 5.75 6.19
C VAL A 117 -3.26 6.40 5.05
N LYS A 118 -3.24 7.73 5.02
CA LYS A 118 -3.84 8.49 3.92
C LYS A 118 -3.10 8.20 2.62
N PRO A 119 -3.80 8.22 1.47
CA PRO A 119 -3.15 8.22 0.17
C PRO A 119 -2.09 9.32 0.06
N LEU A 120 -0.96 8.97 -0.55
CA LEU A 120 0.12 9.91 -0.80
C LEU A 120 -0.28 10.94 -1.87
N GLU A 121 0.33 12.11 -1.78
CA GLU A 121 0.15 13.14 -2.82
C GLU A 121 0.64 12.65 -4.18
N LYS A 122 -0.15 12.96 -5.21
CA LYS A 122 0.18 12.65 -6.61
C LYS A 122 0.98 13.81 -7.19
N CYS A 123 2.29 13.64 -7.31
CA CYS A 123 3.20 14.68 -7.81
C CYS A 123 4.18 14.16 -8.87
N TRP A 124 3.90 13.00 -9.45
CA TRP A 124 4.79 12.27 -10.35
C TRP A 124 4.44 12.51 -11.83
N LYS A 125 5.26 11.99 -12.73
CA LYS A 125 5.16 12.24 -14.18
C LYS A 125 4.19 11.30 -14.90
N GLY A 126 3.73 10.25 -14.26
CA GLY A 126 2.84 9.27 -14.85
C GLY A 126 1.40 9.77 -15.05
N LYS A 127 0.58 8.90 -15.63
CA LYS A 127 -0.85 9.17 -15.79
C LYS A 127 -1.49 9.50 -14.43
N ASP A 128 -2.36 10.48 -14.41
CA ASP A 128 -3.01 11.00 -13.20
C ASP A 128 -2.02 11.42 -12.10
N ARG A 129 -0.82 11.84 -12.52
CA ARG A 129 0.29 12.25 -11.65
C ARG A 129 0.77 11.14 -10.70
N LYS A 130 0.57 9.90 -11.07
CA LYS A 130 1.08 8.71 -10.37
C LYS A 130 2.54 8.44 -10.73
N ILE A 131 3.23 7.73 -9.83
CA ILE A 131 4.64 7.40 -10.03
C ILE A 131 4.84 6.45 -11.21
N THR A 132 5.86 6.72 -12.03
CA THR A 132 6.27 5.83 -13.12
C THR A 132 7.27 4.78 -12.63
N HIS A 133 7.49 3.74 -13.46
CA HIS A 133 8.52 2.75 -13.17
C HIS A 133 9.91 3.38 -13.08
N GLU A 134 10.23 4.27 -14.02
CA GLU A 134 11.53 4.94 -14.09
C GLU A 134 11.80 5.82 -12.85
N GLU A 135 10.80 6.54 -12.38
CA GLU A 135 10.91 7.34 -11.17
C GLU A 135 11.13 6.45 -9.94
N LEU A 136 10.34 5.38 -9.80
CA LEU A 136 10.47 4.44 -8.69
C LEU A 136 11.85 3.76 -8.69
N ALA A 137 12.31 3.30 -9.84
CA ALA A 137 13.57 2.59 -10.01
C ALA A 137 14.79 3.46 -9.62
N LYS A 138 14.72 4.77 -9.83
CA LYS A 138 15.83 5.68 -9.50
C LYS A 138 16.25 5.66 -8.04
N PHE A 139 15.29 5.53 -7.13
CA PHE A 139 15.61 5.56 -5.70
C PHE A 139 15.48 4.20 -5.00
N THR A 140 14.75 3.25 -5.59
CA THR A 140 14.59 1.91 -5.02
C THR A 140 15.49 0.86 -5.65
N GLY A 141 15.94 1.09 -6.88
CA GLY A 141 16.69 0.10 -7.66
C GLY A 141 15.83 -1.07 -8.15
N VAL A 142 14.49 -0.97 -8.09
CA VAL A 142 13.60 -2.04 -8.53
C VAL A 142 13.81 -2.33 -10.02
N MET A 143 13.90 -3.62 -10.36
CA MET A 143 14.10 -4.12 -11.71
C MET A 143 12.86 -4.88 -12.19
N GLY A 144 12.77 -5.09 -13.51
CA GLY A 144 11.67 -5.83 -14.11
C GLY A 144 10.45 -4.96 -14.39
N ARG A 145 9.34 -5.61 -14.71
CA ARG A 145 8.08 -4.92 -14.99
C ARG A 145 7.28 -4.70 -13.73
N THR A 146 6.70 -3.51 -13.60
CA THR A 146 5.79 -3.16 -12.52
C THR A 146 4.49 -2.63 -13.09
N ASN A 147 3.38 -2.91 -12.43
CA ASN A 147 2.10 -2.25 -12.71
C ASN A 147 1.88 -1.08 -11.74
N GLN A 148 0.83 -0.29 -11.97
CA GLN A 148 0.60 0.92 -11.19
C GLN A 148 0.28 0.61 -9.72
N GLU A 149 -0.55 -0.38 -9.45
CA GLU A 149 -0.95 -0.79 -8.09
C GLU A 149 0.28 -1.21 -7.28
N GLY A 150 1.15 -1.99 -7.87
CA GLY A 150 2.41 -2.40 -7.25
C GLY A 150 3.36 -1.23 -6.99
N ARG A 151 3.46 -0.28 -7.92
CA ARG A 151 4.29 0.93 -7.74
C ARG A 151 3.75 1.83 -6.63
N ASP A 152 2.44 1.99 -6.56
CA ASP A 152 1.80 2.79 -5.52
C ASP A 152 2.04 2.16 -4.13
N ALA A 153 1.93 0.85 -4.01
CA ALA A 153 2.28 0.13 -2.79
C ALA A 153 3.78 0.25 -2.43
N ALA A 154 4.66 0.15 -3.41
CA ALA A 154 6.10 0.28 -3.22
C ALA A 154 6.50 1.68 -2.73
N LEU A 155 5.93 2.71 -3.32
CA LEU A 155 6.13 4.09 -2.89
C LEU A 155 5.64 4.29 -1.45
N LEU A 156 4.48 3.73 -1.12
CA LEU A 156 3.93 3.78 0.24
C LEU A 156 4.87 3.14 1.27
N ALA A 157 5.41 1.96 0.97
CA ALA A 157 6.37 1.28 1.83
C ALA A 157 7.62 2.12 2.06
N TRP A 158 8.17 2.69 0.99
CA TRP A 158 9.38 3.50 1.02
C TRP A 158 9.22 4.78 1.85
N VAL A 159 8.12 5.49 1.63
CA VAL A 159 7.79 6.71 2.38
C VAL A 159 7.53 6.39 3.85
N TYR A 160 6.79 5.33 4.14
CA TYR A 160 6.50 4.93 5.52
C TYR A 160 7.77 4.53 6.28
N ALA A 161 8.73 3.90 5.61
CA ALA A 161 10.04 3.59 6.18
C ALA A 161 10.90 4.84 6.48
N GLY A 162 10.54 5.99 5.92
CA GLY A 162 11.30 7.23 6.06
C GLY A 162 12.57 7.26 5.19
N PHE A 163 12.62 6.46 4.14
CA PHE A 163 13.77 6.44 3.23
C PHE A 163 13.76 7.63 2.27
N SER A 164 14.96 8.12 1.94
CA SER A 164 15.12 9.25 1.03
C SER A 164 14.67 8.92 -0.38
N ILE A 165 14.00 9.88 -1.02
CA ILE A 165 13.65 9.86 -2.44
C ILE A 165 14.62 10.81 -3.15
N ARG A 166 15.48 10.24 -4.00
CA ARG A 166 16.42 10.98 -4.83
C ARG A 166 16.16 10.67 -6.29
N LEU A 167 15.72 11.67 -7.04
CA LEU A 167 15.44 11.59 -8.47
C LEU A 167 16.63 12.03 -9.31
#